data_27631a2c636ee32ae04f7101fdb1308c
#
_entry.id   27631a2c636ee32ae04f7101fdb1308c
#
_cell.length_a   1.000
_cell.length_b   1.000
_cell.length_c   1.000
_cell.angle_alpha   90.00
_cell.angle_beta   90.00
_cell.angle_gamma   90.00
#
_symmetry.space_group_name_H-M   'P 1'
#
loop_
_entity.id
_entity.type
_entity.pdbx_description
1 polymer ?
#
loop_
_entity_poly.entity_id
_entity_poly.type
_entity_poly.pdbx_seq_one_letter_code
_entity_poly.pdbx_strand_id
1 'polypeptide(L)'
;RAKGVVLKNGEKIEAKVVVSNINARKLYIDLVGEENLPSIVKTGIKSYNLSKSTPYICLGVDYDPPLDAHHTLVTRDVEEINAFWWEKYRKGYLPTPQEQFGLICCPTKADPSLAPKGHHIVALDFQGPFKLAGQTWDDVKEEFSESLVSYLSERIIPGLKDHVQDMTVSTPLDFERRLLNPGGAFYCFQQDLSAQAVFRPASKSKAIKGLYLAGASTHPGGGVPTVMASGVIAANQIVQYE
;
A
#
# COMPACT_ATOMS: atom_id res chain seq x y z
N ARG A 1 -16.08 18.38 17.16
CA ARG A 1 -15.87 17.15 17.90
C ARG A 1 -16.45 15.98 17.13
N ALA A 2 -15.73 14.87 17.03
CA ALA A 2 -16.28 13.61 16.57
C ALA A 2 -17.30 13.10 17.61
N LYS A 3 -18.46 12.61 17.13
CA LYS A 3 -19.55 12.07 17.97
C LYS A 3 -19.87 10.61 17.62
N GLY A 4 -19.23 10.07 16.58
CA GLY A 4 -19.48 8.75 16.05
C GLY A 4 -19.22 8.66 14.57
N VAL A 5 -19.80 7.66 13.91
CA VAL A 5 -19.72 7.43 12.48
C VAL A 5 -21.11 7.24 11.88
N VAL A 6 -21.24 7.55 10.59
CA VAL A 6 -22.45 7.30 9.80
C VAL A 6 -22.13 6.23 8.76
N LEU A 7 -22.88 5.14 8.76
CA LEU A 7 -22.73 4.05 7.80
C LEU A 7 -23.35 4.42 6.46
N LYS A 8 -23.01 3.69 5.39
CA LYS A 8 -23.57 3.91 4.04
C LYS A 8 -25.10 3.79 3.97
N ASN A 9 -25.70 3.00 4.85
CA ASN A 9 -27.16 2.85 4.97
C ASN A 9 -27.84 3.99 5.75
N GLY A 10 -27.07 5.00 6.23
CA GLY A 10 -27.55 6.13 7.01
C GLY A 10 -27.61 5.88 8.54
N GLU A 11 -27.32 4.69 9.00
CA GLU A 11 -27.26 4.37 10.42
C GLU A 11 -26.16 5.17 11.12
N LYS A 12 -26.45 5.71 12.30
CA LYS A 12 -25.51 6.48 13.12
C LYS A 12 -25.07 5.65 14.31
N ILE A 13 -23.76 5.47 14.45
CA ILE A 13 -23.15 4.82 15.60
C ILE A 13 -22.48 5.91 16.44
N GLU A 14 -23.07 6.20 17.60
CA GLU A 14 -22.52 7.18 18.53
C GLU A 14 -21.30 6.64 19.28
N ALA A 15 -20.29 7.48 19.47
CA ALA A 15 -19.09 7.14 20.21
C ALA A 15 -18.46 8.38 20.86
N LYS A 16 -17.83 8.21 22.01
CA LYS A 16 -17.03 9.26 22.67
C LYS A 16 -15.75 9.57 21.90
N VAL A 17 -15.19 8.53 21.29
CA VAL A 17 -13.92 8.55 20.55
C VAL A 17 -14.10 7.83 19.21
N VAL A 18 -13.51 8.37 18.16
CA VAL A 18 -13.42 7.72 16.86
C VAL A 18 -11.94 7.53 16.51
N VAL A 19 -11.54 6.31 16.20
CA VAL A 19 -10.21 5.98 15.70
C VAL A 19 -10.30 5.60 14.24
N SER A 20 -9.51 6.25 13.39
CA SER A 20 -9.47 5.99 11.95
C SER A 20 -8.12 5.46 11.52
N ASN A 21 -8.11 4.38 10.77
CA ASN A 21 -6.90 3.81 10.14
C ASN A 21 -6.86 3.98 8.61
N ILE A 22 -7.80 4.71 8.05
CA ILE A 22 -7.82 5.00 6.61
C ILE A 22 -6.82 6.12 6.25
N ASN A 23 -6.63 6.36 4.95
CA ASN A 23 -5.79 7.45 4.49
C ASN A 23 -6.28 8.79 5.05
N ALA A 24 -5.38 9.56 5.69
CA ALA A 24 -5.76 10.80 6.37
C ALA A 24 -6.33 11.86 5.40
N ARG A 25 -5.91 11.87 4.12
CA ARG A 25 -6.52 12.75 3.12
C ARG A 25 -7.99 12.39 2.93
N LYS A 26 -8.29 11.10 2.74
CA LYS A 26 -9.67 10.60 2.63
C LYS A 26 -10.49 10.90 3.88
N LEU A 27 -9.90 10.68 5.06
CA LEU A 27 -10.55 10.95 6.33
C LEU A 27 -10.95 12.42 6.45
N TYR A 28 -9.97 13.33 6.33
CA TYR A 28 -10.20 14.74 6.61
C TYR A 28 -10.98 15.45 5.51
N ILE A 29 -10.66 15.17 4.24
CA ILE A 29 -11.27 15.89 3.13
C ILE A 29 -12.68 15.38 2.82
N ASP A 30 -12.85 14.04 2.77
CA ASP A 30 -14.12 13.47 2.30
C ASP A 30 -15.07 13.08 3.43
N LEU A 31 -14.56 12.51 4.53
CA LEU A 31 -15.44 12.00 5.60
C LEU A 31 -15.72 13.05 6.68
N VAL A 32 -14.73 13.83 7.08
CA VAL A 32 -14.93 14.97 8.02
C VAL A 32 -15.54 16.16 7.29
N GLY A 33 -15.15 16.36 6.04
CA GLY A 33 -15.55 17.50 5.20
C GLY A 33 -14.60 18.70 5.35
N GLU A 34 -14.19 19.26 4.22
CA GLU A 34 -13.24 20.37 4.18
C GLU A 34 -13.73 21.61 4.93
N GLU A 35 -15.04 21.83 4.96
CA GLU A 35 -15.72 22.93 5.63
C GLU A 35 -15.57 22.88 7.15
N ASN A 36 -15.32 21.69 7.71
CA ASN A 36 -15.13 21.47 9.15
C ASN A 36 -13.68 21.62 9.59
N LEU A 37 -12.75 21.93 8.68
CA LEU A 37 -11.32 21.98 8.94
C LEU A 37 -10.77 23.41 8.97
N PRO A 38 -9.88 23.73 9.93
CA PRO A 38 -9.07 24.93 9.83
C PRO A 38 -8.26 24.94 8.52
N SER A 39 -8.11 26.12 7.89
CA SER A 39 -7.42 26.25 6.60
C SER A 39 -6.00 25.66 6.62
N ILE A 40 -5.26 25.84 7.71
CA ILE A 40 -3.90 25.27 7.87
C ILE A 40 -3.88 23.76 7.82
N VAL A 41 -4.86 23.08 8.43
CA VAL A 41 -4.98 21.63 8.43
C VAL A 41 -5.34 21.13 7.03
N LYS A 42 -6.32 21.76 6.40
CA LYS A 42 -6.75 21.45 5.04
C LYS A 42 -5.59 21.56 4.04
N THR A 43 -4.87 22.68 4.07
CA THR A 43 -3.71 22.88 3.20
C THR A 43 -2.61 21.86 3.48
N GLY A 44 -2.29 21.60 4.76
CA GLY A 44 -1.29 20.61 5.14
C GLY A 44 -1.65 19.21 4.65
N ILE A 45 -2.88 18.75 4.85
CA ILE A 45 -3.31 17.42 4.39
C ILE A 45 -3.27 17.29 2.85
N LYS A 46 -3.61 18.35 2.13
CA LYS A 46 -3.56 18.36 0.65
C LYS A 46 -2.14 18.41 0.10
N SER A 47 -1.19 19.01 0.82
CA SER A 47 0.19 19.16 0.37
C SER A 47 1.04 17.90 0.49
N TYR A 48 0.65 16.91 1.30
CA TYR A 48 1.41 15.67 1.39
C TYR A 48 1.45 14.93 0.06
N ASN A 49 2.64 14.52 -0.35
CA ASN A 49 2.81 13.62 -1.49
C ASN A 49 2.30 12.23 -1.12
N LEU A 50 1.54 11.62 -2.03
CA LEU A 50 1.17 10.22 -1.89
C LEU A 50 2.38 9.32 -2.15
N SER A 51 2.47 8.20 -1.43
CA SER A 51 3.50 7.20 -1.70
C SER A 51 3.33 6.60 -3.10
N LYS A 52 4.37 5.95 -3.59
CA LYS A 52 4.25 5.16 -4.81
C LYS A 52 3.11 4.15 -4.68
N SER A 53 2.53 3.81 -5.80
CA SER A 53 1.67 2.64 -5.97
C SER A 53 2.47 1.50 -6.60
N THR A 54 2.00 0.27 -6.42
CA THR A 54 2.63 -0.93 -6.96
C THR A 54 1.56 -1.99 -7.16
N PRO A 55 1.57 -2.74 -8.26
CA PRO A 55 0.78 -3.96 -8.36
C PRO A 55 1.38 -5.02 -7.42
N TYR A 56 0.52 -5.85 -6.86
CA TYR A 56 0.89 -6.94 -5.98
C TYR A 56 0.27 -8.24 -6.49
N ILE A 57 1.12 -9.23 -6.81
CA ILE A 57 0.68 -10.52 -7.36
C ILE A 57 1.00 -11.60 -6.34
N CYS A 58 -0.01 -12.36 -5.95
CA CYS A 58 0.15 -13.54 -5.09
C CYS A 58 -0.09 -14.79 -5.92
N LEU A 59 0.84 -15.73 -5.85
CA LEU A 59 0.79 -17.03 -6.52
C LEU A 59 0.75 -18.14 -5.48
N GLY A 60 -0.20 -19.08 -5.63
CA GLY A 60 -0.15 -20.38 -5.02
C GLY A 60 0.54 -21.35 -5.99
N VAL A 61 1.59 -22.04 -5.55
CA VAL A 61 2.37 -22.95 -6.40
C VAL A 61 2.48 -24.34 -5.76
N ASP A 62 2.51 -25.41 -6.58
CA ASP A 62 2.55 -26.81 -6.17
C ASP A 62 3.95 -27.42 -6.21
N TYR A 63 4.99 -26.61 -6.09
CA TYR A 63 6.38 -27.03 -6.01
C TYR A 63 7.14 -26.17 -5.02
N ASP A 64 8.35 -26.61 -4.64
CA ASP A 64 9.26 -25.81 -3.83
C ASP A 64 10.08 -24.87 -4.73
N PRO A 65 9.75 -23.55 -4.78
CA PRO A 65 10.45 -22.64 -5.64
C PRO A 65 11.91 -22.49 -5.20
N PRO A 66 12.87 -22.41 -6.16
CA PRO A 66 14.30 -22.33 -5.86
C PRO A 66 14.69 -20.93 -5.34
N LEU A 67 14.13 -20.57 -4.20
CA LEU A 67 14.39 -19.34 -3.46
C LEU A 67 15.00 -19.71 -2.11
N ASP A 68 16.18 -19.19 -1.83
CA ASP A 68 16.93 -19.53 -0.60
C ASP A 68 16.43 -18.74 0.62
N ALA A 69 15.62 -17.72 0.41
CA ALA A 69 15.17 -16.81 1.47
C ALA A 69 13.69 -16.44 1.35
N HIS A 70 13.13 -15.99 2.48
CA HIS A 70 11.79 -15.41 2.54
C HIS A 70 11.65 -14.17 1.61
N HIS A 71 12.69 -13.35 1.51
CA HIS A 71 12.72 -12.17 0.64
C HIS A 71 13.88 -12.25 -0.35
N THR A 72 13.58 -12.04 -1.62
CA THR A 72 14.56 -11.91 -2.70
C THR A 72 14.37 -10.58 -3.39
N LEU A 73 15.42 -9.75 -3.39
CA LEU A 73 15.40 -8.44 -4.06
C LEU A 73 15.85 -8.61 -5.51
N VAL A 74 14.97 -8.22 -6.43
CA VAL A 74 15.32 -8.04 -7.84
C VAL A 74 15.67 -6.59 -8.03
N THR A 75 16.91 -6.29 -8.37
CA THR A 75 17.42 -4.92 -8.50
C THR A 75 18.09 -4.68 -9.85
N ARG A 76 18.38 -3.43 -10.13
CA ARG A 76 19.07 -2.93 -11.30
C ARG A 76 20.09 -1.87 -10.89
N ASP A 77 20.88 -1.40 -11.84
CA ASP A 77 21.78 -0.28 -11.60
C ASP A 77 21.01 0.97 -11.20
N VAL A 78 21.62 1.81 -10.38
CA VAL A 78 20.98 3.03 -9.83
C VAL A 78 20.56 3.97 -10.94
N GLU A 79 21.38 4.08 -11.99
CA GLU A 79 21.10 4.89 -13.17
C GLU A 79 19.85 4.40 -13.92
N GLU A 80 19.68 3.09 -14.10
CA GLU A 80 18.50 2.48 -14.72
C GLU A 80 17.24 2.72 -13.88
N ILE A 81 17.33 2.55 -12.56
CA ILE A 81 16.23 2.82 -11.63
C ILE A 81 15.82 4.30 -11.69
N ASN A 82 16.79 5.22 -11.67
CA ASN A 82 16.51 6.65 -11.76
C ASN A 82 15.88 7.02 -13.12
N ALA A 83 16.43 6.52 -14.22
CA ALA A 83 15.87 6.74 -15.56
C ALA A 83 14.42 6.23 -15.62
N PHE A 84 14.14 5.02 -15.10
CA PHE A 84 12.79 4.49 -15.06
C PHE A 84 11.83 5.41 -14.29
N TRP A 85 12.22 5.89 -13.10
CA TRP A 85 11.36 6.78 -12.28
C TRP A 85 11.04 8.09 -12.98
N TRP A 86 12.03 8.73 -13.58
CA TRP A 86 11.87 10.05 -14.18
C TRP A 86 11.23 9.99 -15.57
N GLU A 87 11.58 8.99 -16.37
CA GLU A 87 11.22 8.95 -17.78
C GLU A 87 9.97 8.10 -18.05
N LYS A 88 9.70 7.10 -17.22
CA LYS A 88 8.61 6.13 -17.41
C LYS A 88 7.53 6.19 -16.33
N TYR A 89 7.87 5.87 -15.08
CA TYR A 89 6.88 5.75 -14.01
C TYR A 89 6.03 7.03 -13.84
N ARG A 90 6.66 8.19 -13.75
CA ARG A 90 5.95 9.48 -13.58
C ARG A 90 5.09 9.86 -14.78
N LYS A 91 5.38 9.34 -15.96
CA LYS A 91 4.60 9.55 -17.18
C LYS A 91 3.51 8.49 -17.38
N GLY A 92 3.41 7.50 -16.48
CA GLY A 92 2.39 6.46 -16.55
C GLY A 92 2.70 5.29 -17.47
N TYR A 93 3.97 5.06 -17.81
CA TYR A 93 4.37 3.90 -18.61
C TYR A 93 4.61 2.69 -17.70
N LEU A 94 4.02 1.55 -18.06
CA LEU A 94 4.36 0.28 -17.43
C LEU A 94 5.76 -0.15 -17.84
N PRO A 95 6.60 -0.63 -16.89
CA PRO A 95 7.86 -1.26 -17.26
C PRO A 95 7.59 -2.59 -17.96
N THR A 96 8.42 -2.91 -18.93
CA THR A 96 8.50 -4.27 -19.48
C THR A 96 9.00 -5.22 -18.39
N PRO A 97 8.76 -6.55 -18.50
CA PRO A 97 9.28 -7.49 -17.51
C PRO A 97 10.80 -7.40 -17.30
N GLN A 98 11.56 -7.08 -18.37
CA GLN A 98 13.01 -6.91 -18.32
C GLN A 98 13.45 -5.66 -17.55
N GLU A 99 12.63 -4.63 -17.49
CA GLU A 99 12.91 -3.39 -16.78
C GLU A 99 12.44 -3.41 -15.32
N GLN A 100 11.73 -4.47 -14.93
CA GLN A 100 11.20 -4.61 -13.59
C GLN A 100 12.30 -4.75 -12.53
N PHE A 101 12.03 -4.16 -11.39
CA PHE A 101 12.74 -4.34 -10.14
C PHE A 101 11.74 -4.33 -9.01
N GLY A 102 12.03 -5.05 -7.93
CA GLY A 102 11.05 -5.21 -6.86
C GLY A 102 11.43 -6.30 -5.87
N LEU A 103 10.44 -6.78 -5.17
CA LEU A 103 10.62 -7.76 -4.11
C LEU A 103 9.81 -9.02 -4.42
N ILE A 104 10.46 -10.17 -4.29
CA ILE A 104 9.82 -11.48 -4.28
C ILE A 104 9.77 -11.94 -2.83
N CYS A 105 8.59 -12.28 -2.33
CA CYS A 105 8.39 -12.85 -1.00
C CYS A 105 7.91 -14.28 -1.12
N CYS A 106 8.56 -15.20 -0.38
CA CYS A 106 8.11 -16.58 -0.24
C CYS A 106 7.89 -16.89 1.26
N PRO A 107 6.74 -16.47 1.84
CA PRO A 107 6.52 -16.57 3.28
C PRO A 107 6.52 -18.02 3.79
N THR A 108 6.18 -18.98 2.96
CA THR A 108 6.22 -20.41 3.29
C THR A 108 7.62 -20.96 3.49
N LYS A 109 8.67 -20.24 3.07
CA LYS A 109 10.07 -20.59 3.43
C LYS A 109 10.37 -20.34 4.91
N ALA A 110 9.68 -19.36 5.52
CA ALA A 110 9.80 -19.05 6.94
C ALA A 110 8.78 -19.80 7.79
N ASP A 111 7.55 -19.92 7.29
CA ASP A 111 6.43 -20.60 7.95
C ASP A 111 5.70 -21.54 6.97
N PRO A 112 6.08 -22.82 6.93
CA PRO A 112 5.43 -23.79 6.06
C PRO A 112 3.95 -24.03 6.34
N SER A 113 3.42 -23.59 7.49
CA SER A 113 2.01 -23.77 7.84
C SER A 113 1.05 -22.85 7.03
N LEU A 114 1.59 -21.88 6.29
CA LEU A 114 0.82 -20.93 5.48
C LEU A 114 0.27 -21.54 4.18
N ALA A 115 0.69 -22.74 3.80
CA ALA A 115 0.19 -23.44 2.63
C ALA A 115 0.03 -24.95 2.90
N PRO A 116 -0.77 -25.68 2.12
CA PRO A 116 -0.81 -27.14 2.18
C PRO A 116 0.57 -27.76 1.96
N LYS A 117 0.78 -28.99 2.47
CA LYS A 117 2.04 -29.69 2.27
C LYS A 117 2.42 -29.82 0.80
N GLY A 118 3.64 -29.43 0.45
CA GLY A 118 4.16 -29.44 -0.93
C GLY A 118 3.74 -28.22 -1.76
N HIS A 119 3.01 -27.27 -1.17
CA HIS A 119 2.63 -26.03 -1.82
C HIS A 119 3.34 -24.84 -1.17
N HIS A 120 3.53 -23.79 -1.95
CA HIS A 120 4.16 -22.56 -1.50
C HIS A 120 3.40 -21.32 -1.96
N ILE A 121 3.64 -20.20 -1.27
CA ILE A 121 3.14 -18.89 -1.66
C ILE A 121 4.33 -18.09 -2.20
N VAL A 122 4.17 -17.52 -3.39
CA VAL A 122 5.11 -16.55 -3.96
C VAL A 122 4.38 -15.24 -4.20
N ALA A 123 4.82 -14.19 -3.53
CA ALA A 123 4.25 -12.86 -3.67
C ALA A 123 5.24 -11.91 -4.35
N LEU A 124 4.75 -11.14 -5.31
CA LEU A 124 5.53 -10.28 -6.19
C LEU A 124 5.11 -8.83 -5.97
N ASP A 125 6.03 -7.98 -5.49
CA ASP A 125 5.88 -6.53 -5.36
C ASP A 125 6.81 -5.85 -6.37
N PHE A 126 6.27 -5.52 -7.54
CA PHE A 126 7.01 -4.95 -8.65
C PHE A 126 6.46 -3.59 -9.06
N GLN A 127 7.15 -2.86 -9.95
CA GLN A 127 6.80 -1.47 -10.23
C GLN A 127 5.61 -1.35 -11.19
N GLY A 128 4.72 -0.40 -10.88
CA GLY A 128 3.61 -0.04 -11.75
C GLY A 128 2.93 1.24 -11.27
N PRO A 129 2.88 2.29 -12.10
CA PRO A 129 2.27 3.56 -11.72
C PRO A 129 0.75 3.43 -11.57
N PHE A 130 0.16 4.25 -10.71
CA PHE A 130 -1.30 4.28 -10.52
C PHE A 130 -2.03 4.65 -11.80
N LYS A 131 -1.62 5.77 -12.41
CA LYS A 131 -2.23 6.27 -13.65
C LYS A 131 -1.39 5.84 -14.84
N LEU A 132 -2.00 5.03 -15.70
CA LEU A 132 -1.36 4.56 -16.92
C LEU A 132 -1.61 5.51 -18.09
N ALA A 133 -0.64 5.61 -18.99
CA ALA A 133 -0.75 6.41 -20.22
C ALA A 133 -1.63 5.68 -21.24
N GLY A 134 -2.81 6.23 -21.50
CA GLY A 134 -3.71 5.74 -22.57
C GLY A 134 -4.50 4.46 -22.25
N GLN A 135 -4.41 3.92 -21.05
CA GLN A 135 -5.06 2.66 -20.65
C GLN A 135 -5.36 2.65 -19.15
N THR A 136 -6.07 1.64 -18.68
CA THR A 136 -6.36 1.44 -17.26
C THR A 136 -5.77 0.11 -16.77
N TRP A 137 -5.67 -0.05 -15.45
CA TRP A 137 -5.24 -1.32 -14.87
C TRP A 137 -6.22 -2.46 -15.15
N ASP A 138 -7.51 -2.17 -15.29
CA ASP A 138 -8.51 -3.19 -15.65
C ASP A 138 -8.27 -3.75 -17.06
N ASP A 139 -7.66 -2.96 -17.96
CA ASP A 139 -7.36 -3.38 -19.33
C ASP A 139 -6.10 -4.25 -19.44
N VAL A 140 -5.12 -4.05 -18.52
CA VAL A 140 -3.76 -4.59 -18.71
C VAL A 140 -3.29 -5.55 -17.63
N LYS A 141 -4.02 -5.70 -16.53
CA LYS A 141 -3.55 -6.45 -15.36
C LYS A 141 -3.23 -7.92 -15.64
N GLU A 142 -3.99 -8.55 -16.51
CA GLU A 142 -3.80 -9.96 -16.89
C GLU A 142 -2.53 -10.12 -17.71
N GLU A 143 -2.41 -9.39 -18.81
CA GLU A 143 -1.20 -9.39 -19.64
C GLU A 143 0.05 -9.03 -18.86
N PHE A 144 -0.03 -7.99 -18.02
CA PHE A 144 1.07 -7.57 -17.15
C PHE A 144 1.51 -8.69 -16.20
N SER A 145 0.57 -9.33 -15.52
CA SER A 145 0.90 -10.38 -14.54
C SER A 145 1.44 -11.64 -15.20
N GLU A 146 0.84 -12.09 -16.30
CA GLU A 146 1.29 -13.26 -17.05
C GLU A 146 2.69 -13.06 -17.65
N SER A 147 2.94 -11.88 -18.24
CA SER A 147 4.25 -11.56 -18.83
C SER A 147 5.34 -11.49 -17.77
N LEU A 148 5.04 -10.92 -16.60
CA LEU A 148 5.97 -10.85 -15.48
C LEU A 148 6.27 -12.26 -14.93
N VAL A 149 5.24 -13.08 -14.68
CA VAL A 149 5.42 -14.46 -14.21
C VAL A 149 6.23 -15.29 -15.21
N SER A 150 5.96 -15.15 -16.51
CA SER A 150 6.72 -15.82 -17.57
C SER A 150 8.20 -15.43 -17.53
N TYR A 151 8.50 -14.13 -17.45
CA TYR A 151 9.87 -13.62 -17.36
C TYR A 151 10.60 -14.11 -16.10
N LEU A 152 9.93 -14.07 -14.95
CA LEU A 152 10.50 -14.57 -13.69
C LEU A 152 10.76 -16.07 -13.75
N SER A 153 9.87 -16.84 -14.37
CA SER A 153 10.03 -18.28 -14.58
C SER A 153 11.25 -18.61 -15.43
N GLU A 154 11.53 -17.83 -16.47
CA GLU A 154 12.67 -18.05 -17.35
C GLU A 154 14.01 -17.61 -16.76
N ARG A 155 14.01 -16.57 -15.90
CA ARG A 155 15.24 -15.87 -15.53
C ARG A 155 15.61 -15.95 -14.06
N ILE A 156 14.65 -16.11 -13.16
CA ILE A 156 14.88 -15.93 -11.72
C ILE A 156 14.37 -17.14 -10.90
N ILE A 157 13.17 -17.65 -11.23
CA ILE A 157 12.52 -18.72 -10.49
C ILE A 157 12.14 -19.83 -11.46
N PRO A 158 13.09 -20.68 -11.90
CA PRO A 158 12.82 -21.73 -12.88
C PRO A 158 11.61 -22.60 -12.50
N GLY A 159 10.73 -22.82 -13.48
CA GLY A 159 9.52 -23.61 -13.30
C GLY A 159 8.32 -22.85 -12.72
N LEU A 160 8.47 -21.60 -12.31
CA LEU A 160 7.38 -20.85 -11.66
C LEU A 160 6.07 -20.92 -12.45
N LYS A 161 6.11 -20.59 -13.73
CA LYS A 161 4.92 -20.54 -14.58
C LYS A 161 4.16 -21.87 -14.67
N ASP A 162 4.89 -22.97 -14.74
CA ASP A 162 4.32 -24.30 -14.95
C ASP A 162 3.65 -24.87 -13.69
N HIS A 163 3.97 -24.28 -12.54
CA HIS A 163 3.51 -24.71 -11.23
C HIS A 163 2.52 -23.76 -10.55
N VAL A 164 2.07 -22.69 -11.23
CA VAL A 164 1.04 -21.80 -10.71
C VAL A 164 -0.30 -22.52 -10.70
N GLN A 165 -0.89 -22.68 -9.49
CA GLN A 165 -2.23 -23.27 -9.30
C GLN A 165 -3.29 -22.19 -9.11
N ASP A 166 -2.91 -21.06 -8.53
CA ASP A 166 -3.79 -19.90 -8.31
C ASP A 166 -2.98 -18.61 -8.39
N MET A 167 -3.61 -17.56 -8.93
CA MET A 167 -3.03 -16.24 -9.07
C MET A 167 -4.03 -15.16 -8.71
N THR A 168 -3.68 -14.33 -7.73
CA THR A 168 -4.44 -13.14 -7.37
C THR A 168 -3.62 -11.89 -7.69
N VAL A 169 -4.19 -11.00 -8.50
CA VAL A 169 -3.57 -9.73 -8.87
C VAL A 169 -4.32 -8.57 -8.22
N SER A 170 -3.63 -7.80 -7.39
CA SER A 170 -4.12 -6.55 -6.82
C SER A 170 -3.38 -5.39 -7.46
N THR A 171 -4.09 -4.60 -8.24
CA THR A 171 -3.53 -3.44 -8.94
C THR A 171 -3.55 -2.18 -8.06
N PRO A 172 -2.82 -1.12 -8.41
CA PRO A 172 -2.97 0.17 -7.76
C PRO A 172 -4.42 0.68 -7.73
N LEU A 173 -5.20 0.40 -8.77
CA LEU A 173 -6.61 0.78 -8.84
C LEU A 173 -7.48 -0.04 -7.86
N ASP A 174 -7.16 -1.30 -7.63
CA ASP A 174 -7.83 -2.13 -6.64
C ASP A 174 -7.54 -1.63 -5.20
N PHE A 175 -6.31 -1.19 -4.92
CA PHE A 175 -5.97 -0.57 -3.63
C PHE A 175 -6.76 0.72 -3.38
N GLU A 176 -6.95 1.56 -4.40
CA GLU A 176 -7.80 2.74 -4.26
C GLU A 176 -9.26 2.36 -4.00
N ARG A 177 -9.81 1.43 -4.79
CA ARG A 177 -11.22 0.99 -4.69
C ARG A 177 -11.54 0.30 -3.37
N ARG A 178 -10.66 -0.58 -2.91
CA ARG A 178 -10.91 -1.44 -1.74
C ARG A 178 -10.48 -0.81 -0.42
N LEU A 179 -9.35 -0.10 -0.42
CA LEU A 179 -8.75 0.44 0.80
C LEU A 179 -8.95 1.96 0.94
N LEU A 180 -9.59 2.60 -0.03
CA LEU A 180 -9.79 4.05 -0.07
C LEU A 180 -8.47 4.85 0.02
N ASN A 181 -7.38 4.28 -0.51
CA ASN A 181 -6.09 4.95 -0.58
C ASN A 181 -5.98 5.73 -1.91
N PRO A 182 -6.06 7.06 -1.87
CA PRO A 182 -5.99 7.87 -3.08
C PRO A 182 -4.74 7.56 -3.89
N GLY A 183 -4.92 7.39 -5.22
CA GLY A 183 -3.82 7.06 -6.12
C GLY A 183 -3.20 5.68 -5.89
N GLY A 184 -3.94 4.75 -5.26
CA GLY A 184 -3.44 3.43 -4.92
C GLY A 184 -2.20 3.45 -4.01
N ALA A 185 -2.01 4.52 -3.25
CA ALA A 185 -0.80 4.78 -2.47
C ALA A 185 -0.54 3.65 -1.45
N PHE A 186 0.51 2.86 -1.67
CA PHE A 186 0.78 1.65 -0.91
C PHE A 186 1.07 1.93 0.57
N TYR A 187 1.77 3.03 0.86
CA TYR A 187 2.13 3.47 2.22
C TYR A 187 1.43 4.78 2.65
N CYS A 188 0.27 5.11 2.06
CA CYS A 188 -0.46 6.36 2.24
C CYS A 188 0.34 7.59 1.78
N PHE A 189 1.15 8.20 2.64
CA PHE A 189 2.00 9.35 2.30
C PHE A 189 3.44 8.92 2.07
N GLN A 190 4.10 9.61 1.13
CA GLN A 190 5.52 9.44 0.88
C GLN A 190 6.31 9.75 2.15
N GLN A 191 7.44 9.04 2.34
CA GLN A 191 8.34 9.27 3.48
C GLN A 191 9.43 10.26 3.09
N ASP A 192 9.03 11.44 2.63
CA ASP A 192 9.91 12.57 2.38
C ASP A 192 9.95 13.53 3.58
N LEU A 193 10.80 14.56 3.51
CA LEU A 193 10.97 15.52 4.61
C LEU A 193 9.67 16.22 5.01
N SER A 194 8.71 16.37 4.10
CA SER A 194 7.43 17.02 4.36
C SER A 194 6.44 16.16 5.15
N ALA A 195 6.65 14.84 5.16
CA ALA A 195 5.74 13.86 5.75
C ALA A 195 6.43 12.86 6.69
N GLN A 196 7.56 13.26 7.31
CA GLN A 196 8.28 12.45 8.29
C GLN A 196 8.15 12.99 9.70
N ALA A 197 8.30 12.12 10.69
CA ALA A 197 8.35 12.44 12.10
C ALA A 197 7.24 13.42 12.53
N VAL A 198 7.60 14.58 13.03
CA VAL A 198 6.68 15.60 13.56
C VAL A 198 5.81 16.29 12.51
N PHE A 199 6.18 16.19 11.24
CA PHE A 199 5.42 16.74 10.12
C PHE A 199 4.32 15.78 9.63
N ARG A 200 4.39 14.49 9.97
CA ARG A 200 3.33 13.53 9.64
C ARG A 200 2.08 13.82 10.48
N PRO A 201 0.86 13.55 9.97
CA PRO A 201 -0.35 13.75 10.77
C PRO A 201 -0.22 13.12 12.15
N ALA A 202 -0.54 13.89 13.18
CA ALA A 202 -0.49 13.39 14.56
C ALA A 202 -1.58 12.35 14.81
N SER A 203 -1.33 11.38 15.69
CA SER A 203 -2.32 10.39 16.08
C SER A 203 -3.56 11.03 16.71
N LYS A 204 -3.41 11.99 17.61
CA LYS A 204 -4.53 12.80 18.12
C LYS A 204 -4.81 13.96 17.17
N SER A 205 -6.00 14.04 16.60
CA SER A 205 -6.39 15.15 15.73
C SER A 205 -6.34 16.49 16.47
N LYS A 206 -5.58 17.45 15.95
CA LYS A 206 -5.57 18.83 16.45
C LYS A 206 -6.80 19.64 15.99
N ALA A 207 -7.46 19.20 14.92
CA ALA A 207 -8.61 19.89 14.35
C ALA A 207 -9.92 19.41 14.95
N ILE A 208 -10.06 18.12 15.23
CA ILE A 208 -11.33 17.50 15.63
C ILE A 208 -11.14 16.78 16.97
N LYS A 209 -11.72 17.34 18.03
CA LYS A 209 -11.70 16.69 19.36
C LYS A 209 -12.36 15.30 19.30
N GLY A 210 -11.79 14.30 19.98
CA GLY A 210 -12.28 12.92 20.02
C GLY A 210 -12.02 12.12 18.72
N LEU A 211 -11.23 12.65 17.77
CA LEU A 211 -10.79 11.93 16.58
C LEU A 211 -9.31 11.57 16.72
N TYR A 212 -9.00 10.30 16.50
CA TYR A 212 -7.65 9.76 16.54
C TYR A 212 -7.34 9.01 15.25
N LEU A 213 -6.05 8.99 14.87
CA LEU A 213 -5.52 8.30 13.71
C LEU A 213 -4.55 7.20 14.16
N ALA A 214 -4.66 6.05 13.52
CA ALA A 214 -3.68 4.98 13.56
C ALA A 214 -3.37 4.55 12.11
N GLY A 215 -2.36 3.71 11.89
CA GLY A 215 -2.02 3.21 10.56
C GLY A 215 -0.98 4.07 9.84
N ALA A 216 -0.84 3.82 8.53
CA ALA A 216 0.26 4.36 7.72
C ALA A 216 0.21 5.88 7.51
N SER A 217 -0.93 6.53 7.71
CA SER A 217 -1.07 7.99 7.55
C SER A 217 -0.48 8.81 8.69
N THR A 218 -0.28 8.21 9.86
CA THR A 218 0.26 8.89 11.04
C THR A 218 1.67 8.38 11.39
N HIS A 219 2.32 9.02 12.35
CA HIS A 219 3.63 8.57 12.83
C HIS A 219 3.53 7.18 13.51
N PRO A 220 4.48 6.25 13.27
CA PRO A 220 5.75 6.39 12.54
C PRO A 220 5.66 6.23 11.01
N GLY A 221 4.53 5.81 10.42
CA GLY A 221 4.37 5.69 8.97
C GLY A 221 4.03 4.28 8.48
N GLY A 222 4.33 3.99 7.20
CA GLY A 222 4.02 2.72 6.55
C GLY A 222 4.94 1.57 6.95
N GLY A 223 4.44 0.35 6.81
CA GLY A 223 5.09 -0.91 7.21
C GLY A 223 4.41 -1.56 8.41
N VAL A 224 4.31 -2.90 8.43
CA VAL A 224 3.52 -3.61 9.46
C VAL A 224 3.96 -3.26 10.88
N PRO A 225 5.25 -3.30 11.26
CA PRO A 225 5.66 -2.96 12.63
C PRO A 225 5.33 -1.51 13.01
N THR A 226 5.50 -0.58 12.08
CA THR A 226 5.27 0.85 12.31
C THR A 226 3.79 1.19 12.42
N VAL A 227 2.91 0.56 11.63
CA VAL A 227 1.47 0.77 11.77
C VAL A 227 0.93 0.16 13.05
N MET A 228 1.48 -0.97 13.53
CA MET A 228 1.17 -1.50 14.85
C MET A 228 1.58 -0.54 15.97
N ALA A 229 2.80 0.02 15.91
CA ALA A 229 3.25 1.03 16.86
C ALA A 229 2.34 2.27 16.87
N SER A 230 1.84 2.70 15.72
CA SER A 230 0.88 3.82 15.66
C SER A 230 -0.43 3.52 16.40
N GLY A 231 -0.88 2.27 16.39
CA GLY A 231 -2.03 1.82 17.18
C GLY A 231 -1.80 1.95 18.69
N VAL A 232 -0.62 1.54 19.16
CA VAL A 232 -0.22 1.70 20.57
C VAL A 232 -0.16 3.19 20.96
N ILE A 233 0.39 4.04 20.10
CA ILE A 233 0.43 5.48 20.32
C ILE A 233 -0.98 6.05 20.44
N ALA A 234 -1.89 5.67 19.54
CA ALA A 234 -3.28 6.13 19.58
C ALA A 234 -3.98 5.69 20.87
N ALA A 235 -3.84 4.43 21.26
CA ALA A 235 -4.43 3.89 22.50
C ALA A 235 -3.94 4.65 23.74
N ASN A 236 -2.63 4.85 23.86
CA ASN A 236 -2.05 5.59 25.00
C ASN A 236 -2.55 7.05 25.06
N GLN A 237 -2.69 7.72 23.92
CA GLN A 237 -3.23 9.07 23.87
C GLN A 237 -4.72 9.12 24.23
N ILE A 238 -5.51 8.12 23.84
CA ILE A 238 -6.92 8.04 24.22
C ILE A 238 -7.04 7.91 25.74
N VAL A 239 -6.31 6.98 26.36
CA VAL A 239 -6.33 6.79 27.82
C VAL A 239 -5.88 8.05 28.56
N GLN A 240 -4.95 8.81 28.02
CA GLN A 240 -4.43 10.03 28.65
C GLN A 240 -5.38 11.22 28.55
N TYR A 241 -6.19 11.33 27.49
CA TYR A 241 -6.89 12.58 27.16
C TYR A 241 -8.42 12.48 27.13
N GLU A 242 -9.02 11.30 27.17
CA GLU A 242 -10.47 11.09 27.13
C GLU A 242 -10.99 10.35 28.38
#